data_503a6d2083093bef9ec5ce0b7695860f
#
_entry.id   503a6d2083093bef9ec5ce0b7695860f
#
_cell.length_a   1.000
_cell.length_b   1.000
_cell.length_c   1.000
_cell.angle_alpha   90.00
_cell.angle_beta   90.00
_cell.angle_gamma   90.00
#
_symmetry.space_group_name_H-M   'P 1'
#
loop_
_entity.id
_entity.type
_entity.pdbx_description
1 polymer ?
#
loop_
_entity_poly.entity_id
_entity_poly.type
_entity_poly.pdbx_seq_one_letter_code
_entity_poly.pdbx_strand_id
1 'polypeptide(L)'
;LIDLGGSTMLPGFVDAHGHVMGGGLQALSANLLAPPDGNVKNISSLQNTLRKWMEANSGIVERIKLVVGFGYDNAQLTELRHPIRQELDEVSEDVPIVLVHQSGHIISVNSKALEIGEITAQTSNPTGGVIQREDDGKEPNGVLEETAAFPLLIKLLSRVGADGSKVFLKAGTELWARYGY
;
A
#
# COMPACT_ATOMS: atom_id res chain seq x y z
N LEU A 1 12.45 31.31 -30.10
CA LEU A 1 12.70 32.01 -28.84
C LEU A 1 11.56 31.71 -27.87
N ILE A 2 11.91 31.29 -26.63
CA ILE A 2 10.95 31.04 -25.55
C ILE A 2 11.20 32.10 -24.48
N ASP A 3 10.18 32.87 -24.14
CA ASP A 3 10.25 33.86 -23.05
C ASP A 3 9.94 33.12 -21.74
N LEU A 4 10.86 33.16 -20.79
CA LEU A 4 10.72 32.53 -19.49
C LEU A 4 10.02 33.42 -18.43
N GLY A 5 9.59 34.63 -18.81
CA GLY A 5 8.89 35.54 -17.91
C GLY A 5 9.67 35.88 -16.63
N GLY A 6 11.01 35.97 -16.72
CA GLY A 6 11.91 36.21 -15.58
C GLY A 6 12.30 34.94 -14.79
N SER A 7 11.81 33.78 -15.17
CA SER A 7 12.21 32.50 -14.56
C SER A 7 13.58 32.03 -15.08
N THR A 8 14.28 31.22 -14.29
CA THR A 8 15.55 30.59 -14.70
C THR A 8 15.30 29.15 -15.11
N MET A 9 15.81 28.78 -16.28
CA MET A 9 15.77 27.39 -16.75
C MET A 9 17.06 26.66 -16.33
N LEU A 10 16.89 25.52 -15.67
CA LEU A 10 17.99 24.66 -15.27
C LEU A 10 17.81 23.30 -15.95
N PRO A 11 18.89 22.52 -16.17
CA PRO A 11 18.77 21.09 -16.47
C PRO A 11 18.02 20.38 -15.36
N GLY A 12 17.32 19.30 -15.69
CA GLY A 12 16.71 18.41 -14.68
C GLY A 12 17.77 17.80 -13.75
N PHE A 13 17.38 17.52 -12.53
CA PHE A 13 18.28 16.86 -11.56
C PHE A 13 18.49 15.41 -11.90
N VAL A 14 19.59 14.83 -11.41
CA VAL A 14 19.88 13.40 -11.50
C VAL A 14 19.71 12.81 -10.10
N ASP A 15 18.75 11.91 -9.95
CA ASP A 15 18.58 11.13 -8.72
C ASP A 15 19.60 9.98 -8.72
N ALA A 16 20.55 10.03 -7.81
CA ALA A 16 21.61 9.03 -7.71
C ALA A 16 21.15 7.73 -7.03
N HIS A 17 19.99 7.72 -6.36
CA HIS A 17 19.46 6.57 -5.62
C HIS A 17 17.93 6.61 -5.53
N GLY A 18 17.24 6.53 -6.65
CA GLY A 18 15.77 6.56 -6.72
C GLY A 18 15.15 5.17 -6.87
N HIS A 19 14.03 4.97 -6.18
CA HIS A 19 13.18 3.78 -6.30
C HIS A 19 11.92 4.10 -7.10
N VAL A 20 12.07 4.40 -8.39
CA VAL A 20 10.99 4.90 -9.24
C VAL A 20 9.76 3.97 -9.28
N MET A 21 9.96 2.65 -9.26
CA MET A 21 8.85 1.68 -9.18
C MET A 21 8.13 1.75 -7.83
N GLY A 22 8.88 1.84 -6.75
CA GLY A 22 8.33 2.00 -5.38
C GLY A 22 7.59 3.32 -5.22
N GLY A 23 8.17 4.42 -5.71
CA GLY A 23 7.51 5.73 -5.74
C GLY A 23 6.23 5.74 -6.58
N GLY A 24 6.22 5.00 -7.69
CA GLY A 24 5.02 4.82 -8.50
C GLY A 24 3.93 4.02 -7.80
N LEU A 25 4.29 2.95 -7.10
CA LEU A 25 3.36 2.21 -6.26
C LEU A 25 2.77 3.11 -5.17
N GLN A 26 3.60 3.89 -4.49
CA GLN A 26 3.15 4.83 -3.46
C GLN A 26 2.27 5.93 -4.04
N ALA A 27 2.62 6.50 -5.20
CA ALA A 27 1.82 7.53 -5.88
C ALA A 27 0.42 7.03 -6.30
N LEU A 28 0.28 5.73 -6.51
CA LEU A 28 -0.97 5.05 -6.84
C LEU A 28 -1.59 4.33 -5.63
N SER A 29 -1.21 4.68 -4.43
CA SER A 29 -1.78 4.13 -3.19
C SER A 29 -2.72 5.12 -2.52
N ALA A 30 -3.67 4.60 -1.72
CA ALA A 30 -4.46 5.43 -0.82
C ALA A 30 -3.54 6.03 0.26
N ASN A 31 -3.60 7.35 0.46
CA ASN A 31 -2.86 8.02 1.53
C ASN A 31 -3.53 7.75 2.88
N LEU A 32 -2.89 6.95 3.72
CA LEU A 32 -3.37 6.56 5.04
C LEU A 32 -2.63 7.26 6.20
N LEU A 33 -1.90 8.31 5.91
CA LEU A 33 -1.21 9.09 6.93
C LEU A 33 -2.20 9.77 7.89
N ALA A 34 -1.74 9.96 9.12
CA ALA A 34 -2.43 10.79 10.10
C ALA A 34 -2.24 12.29 9.78
N PRO A 35 -3.05 13.19 10.38
CA PRO A 35 -2.81 14.62 10.29
C PRO A 35 -1.40 15.02 10.79
N PRO A 36 -0.73 16.01 10.18
CA PRO A 36 -1.24 16.91 9.12
C PRO A 36 -1.12 16.37 7.69
N ASP A 37 -0.41 15.26 7.46
CA ASP A 37 -0.04 14.75 6.13
C ASP A 37 -1.15 13.92 5.48
N GLY A 38 -2.16 13.52 6.26
CA GLY A 38 -3.35 12.80 5.84
C GLY A 38 -4.53 13.07 6.75
N ASN A 39 -5.56 12.21 6.68
CA ASN A 39 -6.80 12.40 7.43
C ASN A 39 -7.21 11.17 8.26
N VAL A 40 -6.34 10.17 8.35
CA VAL A 40 -6.65 8.92 9.07
C VAL A 40 -6.39 9.09 10.56
N LYS A 41 -7.43 8.90 11.38
CA LYS A 41 -7.38 9.05 12.84
C LYS A 41 -7.80 7.78 13.59
N ASN A 42 -8.54 6.91 12.92
CA ASN A 42 -9.08 5.66 13.44
C ASN A 42 -9.37 4.71 12.28
N ILE A 43 -9.70 3.47 12.58
CA ILE A 43 -9.97 2.43 11.58
C ILE A 43 -11.15 2.79 10.68
N SER A 44 -12.21 3.40 11.21
CA SER A 44 -13.35 3.85 10.40
C SER A 44 -12.94 4.92 9.36
N SER A 45 -12.12 5.90 9.73
CA SER A 45 -11.61 6.90 8.78
C SER A 45 -10.66 6.29 7.74
N LEU A 46 -9.89 5.27 8.13
CA LEU A 46 -9.04 4.49 7.23
C LEU A 46 -9.87 3.76 6.17
N GLN A 47 -10.91 3.01 6.60
CA GLN A 47 -11.83 2.33 5.69
C GLN A 47 -12.51 3.31 4.72
N ASN A 48 -12.99 4.46 5.24
CA ASN A 48 -13.61 5.49 4.40
C ASN A 48 -12.62 6.09 3.38
N THR A 49 -11.36 6.25 3.76
CA THR A 49 -10.31 6.71 2.84
C THR A 49 -10.07 5.70 1.73
N LEU A 50 -10.02 4.41 2.06
CA LEU A 50 -9.88 3.34 1.07
C LEU A 50 -11.07 3.29 0.10
N ARG A 51 -12.32 3.34 0.60
CA ARG A 51 -13.53 3.33 -0.25
C ARG A 51 -13.54 4.51 -1.23
N LYS A 52 -13.26 5.72 -0.74
CA LYS A 52 -13.17 6.92 -1.60
C LYS A 52 -12.06 6.81 -2.63
N TRP A 53 -10.91 6.26 -2.23
CA TRP A 53 -9.80 6.08 -3.15
C TRP A 53 -10.15 5.05 -4.24
N MET A 54 -10.77 3.92 -3.87
CA MET A 54 -11.22 2.88 -4.82
C MET A 54 -12.23 3.43 -5.82
N GLU A 55 -13.20 4.23 -5.36
CA GLU A 55 -14.19 4.88 -6.22
C GLU A 55 -13.54 5.84 -7.22
N ALA A 56 -12.66 6.72 -6.72
CA ALA A 56 -11.96 7.71 -7.54
C ALA A 56 -10.97 7.08 -8.53
N ASN A 57 -10.47 5.86 -8.24
CA ASN A 57 -9.46 5.16 -9.02
C ASN A 57 -9.95 3.81 -9.55
N SER A 58 -11.26 3.66 -9.81
CA SER A 58 -11.87 2.39 -10.24
C SER A 58 -11.18 1.77 -11.45
N GLY A 59 -10.78 2.55 -12.44
CA GLY A 59 -10.05 2.07 -13.61
C GLY A 59 -8.64 1.51 -13.29
N ILE A 60 -7.99 2.05 -12.25
CA ILE A 60 -6.71 1.49 -11.76
C ILE A 60 -6.98 0.17 -11.05
N VAL A 61 -7.97 0.14 -10.16
CA VAL A 61 -8.35 -1.08 -9.42
C VAL A 61 -8.74 -2.20 -10.37
N GLU A 62 -9.54 -1.92 -11.40
CA GLU A 62 -9.91 -2.88 -12.44
C GLU A 62 -8.70 -3.43 -13.20
N ARG A 63 -7.70 -2.61 -13.44
CA ARG A 63 -6.51 -2.96 -14.21
C ARG A 63 -5.50 -3.77 -13.42
N ILE A 64 -5.19 -3.34 -12.19
CA ILE A 64 -4.15 -3.97 -11.37
C ILE A 64 -4.69 -5.05 -10.44
N LYS A 65 -6.02 -5.08 -10.20
CA LYS A 65 -6.70 -6.04 -9.31
C LYS A 65 -6.10 -6.10 -7.91
N LEU A 66 -5.70 -4.93 -7.40
CA LEU A 66 -5.05 -4.77 -6.10
C LEU A 66 -5.33 -3.36 -5.58
N VAL A 67 -5.61 -3.22 -4.29
CA VAL A 67 -5.68 -1.95 -3.57
C VAL A 67 -4.51 -1.87 -2.60
N VAL A 68 -3.77 -0.78 -2.67
CA VAL A 68 -2.68 -0.50 -1.72
C VAL A 68 -2.99 0.79 -0.97
N GLY A 69 -2.88 0.74 0.35
CA GLY A 69 -2.86 1.92 1.21
C GLY A 69 -1.50 2.06 1.86
N PHE A 70 -1.00 3.27 1.99
CA PHE A 70 0.34 3.51 2.51
C PHE A 70 0.35 4.53 3.65
N GLY A 71 1.13 4.24 4.69
CA GLY A 71 1.54 5.20 5.69
C GLY A 71 0.67 5.23 6.95
N TYR A 72 -0.24 4.25 7.17
CA TYR A 72 -0.93 4.18 8.45
C TYR A 72 0.07 3.88 9.58
N ASP A 73 -0.24 4.36 10.77
CA ASP A 73 0.52 4.10 12.00
C ASP A 73 -0.46 3.70 13.11
N ASN A 74 -0.32 2.47 13.59
CA ASN A 74 -1.17 1.95 14.66
C ASN A 74 -1.09 2.77 15.95
N ALA A 75 0.06 3.42 16.23
CA ALA A 75 0.23 4.27 17.41
C ALA A 75 -0.52 5.63 17.27
N GLN A 76 -0.88 6.02 16.04
CA GLN A 76 -1.65 7.25 15.76
C GLN A 76 -3.15 6.98 15.53
N LEU A 77 -3.56 5.71 15.46
CA LEU A 77 -4.97 5.35 15.43
C LEU A 77 -5.58 5.40 16.83
N THR A 78 -6.84 5.83 16.94
CA THR A 78 -7.57 5.86 18.21
C THR A 78 -7.62 4.50 18.89
N GLU A 79 -7.69 3.43 18.10
CA GLU A 79 -7.76 2.05 18.57
C GLU A 79 -6.42 1.52 19.09
N LEU A 80 -5.30 2.21 18.83
CA LEU A 80 -3.92 1.86 19.20
C LEU A 80 -3.51 0.43 18.82
N ARG A 81 -4.04 -0.06 17.70
CA ARG A 81 -3.73 -1.38 17.13
C ARG A 81 -3.74 -1.34 15.61
N HIS A 82 -3.21 -2.37 14.99
CA HIS A 82 -3.31 -2.55 13.55
C HIS A 82 -4.74 -2.86 13.12
N PRO A 83 -5.17 -2.39 11.92
CA PRO A 83 -6.38 -2.89 11.28
C PRO A 83 -6.28 -4.39 11.03
N ILE A 84 -7.35 -5.13 11.26
CA ILE A 84 -7.41 -6.57 11.03
C ILE A 84 -8.18 -6.91 9.76
N ARG A 85 -8.07 -8.16 9.29
CA ARG A 85 -8.66 -8.61 8.02
C ARG A 85 -10.15 -8.32 7.91
N GLN A 86 -10.93 -8.54 8.97
CA GLN A 86 -12.38 -8.35 8.96
C GLN A 86 -12.75 -6.88 8.67
N GLU A 87 -12.00 -5.94 9.24
CA GLU A 87 -12.22 -4.52 9.01
C GLU A 87 -11.88 -4.12 7.56
N LEU A 88 -10.93 -4.80 6.93
CA LEU A 88 -10.59 -4.60 5.52
C LEU A 88 -11.55 -5.35 4.59
N ASP A 89 -12.12 -6.48 5.01
CA ASP A 89 -13.18 -7.19 4.30
C ASP A 89 -14.44 -6.32 4.18
N GLU A 90 -14.76 -5.50 5.20
CA GLU A 90 -15.84 -4.50 5.12
C GLU A 90 -15.62 -3.45 4.00
N VAL A 91 -14.39 -3.25 3.55
CA VAL A 91 -14.08 -2.38 2.40
C VAL A 91 -14.26 -3.14 1.09
N SER A 92 -13.72 -4.35 1.00
CA SER A 92 -13.88 -5.25 -0.15
C SER A 92 -13.49 -6.68 0.22
N GLU A 93 -14.37 -7.64 -0.08
CA GLU A 93 -14.09 -9.08 0.00
C GLU A 93 -13.50 -9.64 -1.30
N ASP A 94 -13.70 -8.95 -2.43
CA ASP A 94 -13.36 -9.44 -3.77
C ASP A 94 -11.97 -9.01 -4.25
N VAL A 95 -11.58 -7.77 -3.87
CA VAL A 95 -10.30 -7.19 -4.28
C VAL A 95 -9.31 -7.31 -3.14
N PRO A 96 -8.10 -7.86 -3.36
CA PRO A 96 -7.07 -7.90 -2.33
C PRO A 96 -6.67 -6.48 -1.91
N ILE A 97 -6.65 -6.25 -0.60
CA ILE A 97 -6.24 -4.98 0.02
C ILE A 97 -4.97 -5.22 0.80
N VAL A 98 -4.00 -4.34 0.63
CA VAL A 98 -2.73 -4.33 1.38
C VAL A 98 -2.51 -2.93 1.94
N LEU A 99 -2.40 -2.83 3.25
CA LEU A 99 -1.99 -1.62 3.94
C LEU A 99 -0.54 -1.75 4.35
N VAL A 100 0.29 -0.82 3.90
CA VAL A 100 1.69 -0.75 4.32
C VAL A 100 1.79 0.22 5.48
N HIS A 101 2.27 -0.26 6.62
CA HIS A 101 2.56 0.57 7.78
C HIS A 101 3.68 1.57 7.46
N GLN A 102 3.69 2.75 8.11
CA GLN A 102 4.68 3.78 7.84
C GLN A 102 6.13 3.32 8.00
N SER A 103 6.40 2.34 8.86
CA SER A 103 7.74 1.75 9.02
C SER A 103 8.22 0.96 7.80
N GLY A 104 7.31 0.49 6.94
CA GLY A 104 7.62 -0.42 5.84
C GLY A 104 7.84 -1.89 6.26
N HIS A 105 7.75 -2.21 7.54
CA HIS A 105 8.06 -3.54 8.11
C HIS A 105 6.81 -4.38 8.41
N ILE A 106 5.64 -3.76 8.43
CA ILE A 106 4.37 -4.41 8.77
C ILE A 106 3.35 -4.11 7.66
N ILE A 107 2.57 -5.13 7.33
CA ILE A 107 1.40 -4.96 6.48
C ILE A 107 0.15 -5.48 7.17
N SER A 108 -0.99 -4.85 6.89
CA SER A 108 -2.31 -5.40 7.21
C SER A 108 -3.05 -5.71 5.91
N VAL A 109 -3.66 -6.87 5.82
CA VAL A 109 -4.29 -7.35 4.59
C VAL A 109 -5.68 -7.93 4.87
N ASN A 110 -6.55 -7.88 3.84
CA ASN A 110 -7.87 -8.50 3.92
C ASN A 110 -7.82 -10.02 3.68
N SER A 111 -8.95 -10.69 3.88
CA SER A 111 -9.07 -12.15 3.68
C SER A 111 -8.73 -12.57 2.25
N LYS A 112 -9.06 -11.74 1.25
CA LYS A 112 -8.73 -12.03 -0.15
C LYS A 112 -7.23 -12.06 -0.43
N ALA A 113 -6.48 -11.18 0.20
CA ALA A 113 -5.01 -11.18 0.09
C ALA A 113 -4.40 -12.41 0.79
N LEU A 114 -4.91 -12.79 1.98
CA LEU A 114 -4.49 -14.03 2.67
C LEU A 114 -4.77 -15.28 1.83
N GLU A 115 -5.96 -15.38 1.21
CA GLU A 115 -6.33 -16.45 0.28
C GLU A 115 -5.32 -16.57 -0.86
N ILE A 116 -5.01 -15.44 -1.53
CA ILE A 116 -4.02 -15.39 -2.61
C ILE A 116 -2.63 -15.81 -2.10
N GLY A 117 -2.28 -15.41 -0.88
CA GLY A 117 -1.04 -15.76 -0.20
C GLY A 117 -0.95 -17.23 0.21
N GLU A 118 -2.09 -17.96 0.22
CA GLU A 118 -2.21 -19.30 0.81
C GLU A 118 -1.83 -19.31 2.30
N ILE A 119 -2.09 -18.18 3.00
CA ILE A 119 -1.79 -18.00 4.42
C ILE A 119 -3.02 -18.45 5.21
N THR A 120 -2.88 -19.51 5.98
CA THR A 120 -3.96 -20.19 6.72
C THR A 120 -3.57 -20.43 8.18
N ALA A 121 -4.47 -21.02 8.95
CA ALA A 121 -4.20 -21.45 10.31
C ALA A 121 -2.99 -22.43 10.42
N GLN A 122 -2.70 -23.17 9.36
CA GLN A 122 -1.60 -24.14 9.30
C GLN A 122 -0.26 -23.51 8.87
N THR A 123 -0.27 -22.26 8.38
CA THR A 123 0.95 -21.58 7.95
C THR A 123 1.77 -21.18 9.17
N SER A 124 3.00 -21.70 9.28
CA SER A 124 3.91 -21.36 10.37
C SER A 124 4.52 -19.97 10.19
N ASN A 125 4.91 -19.34 11.29
CA ASN A 125 5.72 -18.13 11.21
C ASN A 125 7.05 -18.42 10.51
N PRO A 126 7.47 -17.64 9.52
CA PRO A 126 8.79 -17.78 8.94
C PRO A 126 9.88 -17.28 9.91
N THR A 127 11.11 -17.71 9.70
CA THR A 127 12.25 -17.18 10.47
C THR A 127 12.35 -15.66 10.29
N GLY A 128 12.33 -14.92 11.40
CA GLY A 128 12.42 -13.46 11.39
C GLY A 128 11.13 -12.74 11.01
N GLY A 129 9.98 -13.42 11.00
CA GLY A 129 8.68 -12.78 10.72
C GLY A 129 7.56 -13.38 11.54
N VAL A 130 6.46 -12.63 11.65
CA VAL A 130 5.28 -13.03 12.43
C VAL A 130 4.03 -12.92 11.55
N ILE A 131 3.21 -13.97 11.57
CA ILE A 131 1.82 -13.95 11.13
C ILE A 131 1.00 -13.76 12.40
N GLN A 132 0.48 -12.55 12.62
CA GLN A 132 -0.40 -12.32 13.77
C GLN A 132 -1.70 -13.10 13.63
N ARG A 133 -2.26 -13.51 14.76
CA ARG A 133 -3.44 -14.38 14.79
C ARG A 133 -4.55 -13.75 15.59
N GLU A 134 -5.76 -14.26 15.35
CA GLU A 134 -6.94 -13.96 16.17
C GLU A 134 -6.71 -14.38 17.63
N ASP A 135 -7.61 -13.98 18.51
CA ASP A 135 -7.56 -14.28 19.96
C ASP A 135 -7.51 -15.78 20.27
N ASP A 136 -8.02 -16.63 19.35
CA ASP A 136 -7.94 -18.08 19.46
C ASP A 136 -6.54 -18.66 19.19
N GLY A 137 -5.62 -17.81 18.75
CA GLY A 137 -4.23 -18.16 18.41
C GLY A 137 -4.06 -19.01 17.16
N LYS A 138 -5.09 -19.18 16.34
CA LYS A 138 -5.08 -20.08 15.17
C LYS A 138 -5.16 -19.32 13.86
N GLU A 139 -6.29 -18.66 13.60
CA GLU A 139 -6.53 -17.99 12.34
C GLU A 139 -5.68 -16.73 12.19
N PRO A 140 -5.05 -16.48 11.02
CA PRO A 140 -4.37 -15.22 10.73
C PRO A 140 -5.35 -14.06 10.81
N ASN A 141 -4.99 -13.01 11.55
CA ASN A 141 -5.83 -11.81 11.68
C ASN A 141 -5.60 -10.77 10.56
N GLY A 142 -4.69 -11.05 9.63
CA GLY A 142 -4.36 -10.16 8.52
C GLY A 142 -3.09 -9.32 8.72
N VAL A 143 -2.54 -9.27 9.93
CA VAL A 143 -1.30 -8.52 10.20
C VAL A 143 -0.09 -9.44 10.01
N LEU A 144 0.84 -9.00 9.14
CA LEU A 144 2.07 -9.72 8.82
C LEU A 144 3.27 -8.81 9.05
N GLU A 145 4.28 -9.35 9.74
CA GLU A 145 5.49 -8.61 10.11
C GLU A 145 6.73 -9.18 9.42
N GLU A 146 7.62 -8.29 9.02
CA GLU A 146 8.95 -8.59 8.50
C GLU A 146 8.93 -9.63 7.38
N THR A 147 9.67 -10.73 7.54
CA THR A 147 9.77 -11.78 6.52
C THR A 147 8.45 -12.50 6.23
N ALA A 148 7.42 -12.36 7.06
CA ALA A 148 6.09 -12.87 6.75
C ALA A 148 5.35 -12.02 5.70
N ALA A 149 5.66 -10.72 5.59
CA ALA A 149 5.01 -9.80 4.66
C ALA A 149 5.54 -9.94 3.23
N PHE A 150 6.86 -10.10 3.05
CA PHE A 150 7.49 -10.01 1.74
C PHE A 150 7.02 -11.06 0.71
N PRO A 151 6.86 -12.36 1.05
CA PRO A 151 6.38 -13.35 0.09
C PRO A 151 4.99 -13.02 -0.46
N LEU A 152 4.09 -12.54 0.41
CA LEU A 152 2.75 -12.13 0.01
C LEU A 152 2.80 -10.93 -0.92
N LEU A 153 3.57 -9.89 -0.57
CA LEU A 153 3.74 -8.72 -1.41
C LEU A 153 4.27 -9.08 -2.81
N ILE A 154 5.29 -9.91 -2.89
CA ILE A 154 5.85 -10.40 -4.17
C ILE A 154 4.78 -11.15 -4.95
N LYS A 155 4.01 -12.04 -4.30
CA LYS A 155 2.95 -12.83 -4.94
C LYS A 155 1.83 -11.94 -5.48
N LEU A 156 1.41 -10.93 -4.73
CA LEU A 156 0.39 -9.96 -5.17
C LEU A 156 0.89 -9.09 -6.31
N LEU A 157 2.10 -8.53 -6.20
CA LEU A 157 2.69 -7.67 -7.24
C LEU A 157 2.97 -8.46 -8.54
N SER A 158 3.36 -9.74 -8.46
CA SER A 158 3.56 -10.56 -9.65
C SER A 158 2.26 -10.80 -10.45
N ARG A 159 1.11 -10.75 -9.79
CA ARG A 159 -0.21 -10.87 -10.46
C ARG A 159 -0.59 -9.62 -11.27
N VAL A 160 -0.01 -8.48 -10.93
CA VAL A 160 -0.25 -7.22 -11.64
C VAL A 160 0.26 -7.29 -13.10
N GLY A 161 1.25 -8.14 -13.37
CA GLY A 161 1.77 -8.41 -14.69
C GLY A 161 2.55 -7.23 -15.29
N ALA A 162 3.00 -7.40 -16.55
CA ALA A 162 3.84 -6.41 -17.22
C ALA A 162 3.11 -5.07 -17.46
N ASP A 163 1.81 -5.11 -17.75
CA ASP A 163 1.04 -3.89 -17.99
C ASP A 163 0.78 -3.08 -16.73
N GLY A 164 0.59 -3.75 -15.59
CA GLY A 164 0.50 -3.07 -14.30
C GLY A 164 1.84 -2.50 -13.86
N SER A 165 2.95 -3.21 -14.12
CA SER A 165 4.30 -2.68 -13.86
C SER A 165 4.58 -1.40 -14.65
N LYS A 166 4.09 -1.29 -15.90
CA LYS A 166 4.15 -0.06 -16.69
C LYS A 166 3.37 1.09 -16.03
N VAL A 167 2.23 0.80 -15.39
CA VAL A 167 1.43 1.82 -14.69
C VAL A 167 2.22 2.38 -13.51
N PHE A 168 2.85 1.53 -12.71
CA PHE A 168 3.71 1.99 -11.61
C PHE A 168 4.92 2.76 -12.10
N LEU A 169 5.61 2.28 -13.13
CA LEU A 169 6.76 2.97 -13.69
C LEU A 169 6.37 4.36 -14.22
N LYS A 170 5.26 4.47 -14.94
CA LYS A 170 4.74 5.74 -15.44
C LYS A 170 4.43 6.70 -14.29
N ALA A 171 3.68 6.26 -13.29
CA ALA A 171 3.34 7.09 -12.13
C ALA A 171 4.59 7.55 -11.37
N GLY A 172 5.59 6.69 -11.23
CA GLY A 172 6.86 7.03 -10.59
C GLY A 172 7.67 8.05 -11.39
N THR A 173 7.80 7.88 -12.70
CA THR A 173 8.50 8.86 -13.55
C THR A 173 7.79 10.22 -13.58
N GLU A 174 6.45 10.23 -13.59
CA GLU A 174 5.67 11.47 -13.49
C GLU A 174 5.85 12.15 -12.13
N LEU A 175 5.95 11.36 -11.04
CA LEU A 175 6.22 11.89 -9.70
C LEU A 175 7.61 12.53 -9.64
N TRP A 176 8.65 11.85 -10.12
CA TRP A 176 10.01 12.39 -10.17
C TRP A 176 10.08 13.66 -11.02
N ALA A 177 9.46 13.65 -12.20
CA ALA A 177 9.42 14.82 -13.08
C ALA A 177 8.80 16.07 -12.43
N ARG A 178 7.81 15.91 -11.52
CA ARG A 178 7.24 17.04 -10.76
C ARG A 178 8.25 17.70 -9.84
N TYR A 179 9.23 16.97 -9.37
CA TYR A 179 10.30 17.47 -8.50
C TYR A 179 11.58 17.85 -9.26
N GLY A 180 11.54 17.80 -10.61
CA GLY A 180 12.62 18.26 -11.47
C GLY A 180 13.68 17.20 -11.80
N TYR A 181 13.40 15.92 -11.60
CA TYR A 181 14.27 14.81 -12.00
C TYR A 181 13.94 14.28 -13.38
#